data_f798205b844f63d56b37cd95eccb5c00
#
_entry.id   f798205b844f63d56b37cd95eccb5c00
#
_cell.length_a   1.000
_cell.length_b   1.000
_cell.length_c   1.000
_cell.angle_alpha   90.00
_cell.angle_beta   90.00
_cell.angle_gamma   90.00
#
_symmetry.space_group_name_H-M   'P 1'
#
loop_
_entity.id
_entity.type
_entity.pdbx_description
1 polymer ?
#
loop_
_entity_poly.entity_id
_entity_poly.type
_entity_poly.pdbx_seq_one_letter_code
_entity_poly.pdbx_strand_id
1 'polypeptide(L)'
;LVACLAFQLLMKGTAKQLSVLFGLVVGYVVAIAMGKVDFSGFADLQIVSVPRIMPFKPEFDPGAIISLGLLYVVSSVEVLGDTAALTKVGLNRLPTERETAGAIAGDGLISSVSGLFGCLPLTSFAQNIGLVAMTKVVNRKVILSGGLILILASFVPAIAEVFNSMPQAVLGGCTIMMFGNIILSGFQMIAEAGFTQRNITIAALSLTIGIGFTQVSDIFVHFPALFQQIFASNCIAVAFVVALILSLVLPSEEHFLAARED
;
A
#
# COMPACT_ATOMS: atom_id res chain seq x y z
N LEU A 1 -3.90 8.07 -17.84
CA LEU A 1 -4.01 6.64 -18.06
C LEU A 1 -3.35 6.21 -19.39
N VAL A 2 -3.79 6.72 -20.55
CA VAL A 2 -3.24 6.34 -21.88
C VAL A 2 -1.73 6.54 -21.95
N ALA A 3 -1.22 7.66 -21.46
CA ALA A 3 0.21 7.92 -21.40
C ALA A 3 0.94 6.90 -20.51
N CYS A 4 0.42 6.58 -19.32
CA CYS A 4 1.00 5.55 -18.44
C CYS A 4 1.09 4.20 -19.17
N LEU A 5 0.02 3.78 -19.84
CA LEU A 5 -0.02 2.53 -20.62
C LEU A 5 0.99 2.55 -21.77
N ALA A 6 1.06 3.65 -22.52
CA ALA A 6 2.02 3.80 -23.62
C ALA A 6 3.47 3.67 -23.10
N PHE A 7 3.81 4.34 -22.00
CA PHE A 7 5.14 4.22 -21.41
C PHE A 7 5.41 2.81 -20.87
N GLN A 8 4.41 2.16 -20.26
CA GLN A 8 4.55 0.79 -19.75
C GLN A 8 4.78 -0.23 -20.87
N LEU A 9 4.19 -0.02 -22.04
CA LEU A 9 4.32 -0.92 -23.20
C LEU A 9 5.58 -0.63 -24.02
N LEU A 10 5.93 0.65 -24.21
CA LEU A 10 7.02 1.05 -25.10
C LEU A 10 8.38 1.08 -24.43
N MET A 11 8.43 1.34 -23.10
CA MET A 11 9.70 1.43 -22.40
C MET A 11 10.19 0.06 -21.90
N LYS A 12 11.51 -0.06 -21.80
CA LYS A 12 12.21 -1.25 -21.30
C LYS A 12 13.03 -0.91 -20.06
N GLY A 13 13.37 -1.92 -19.29
CA GLY A 13 14.23 -1.75 -18.11
C GLY A 13 13.58 -0.91 -17.00
N THR A 14 14.40 -0.15 -16.29
CA THR A 14 13.97 0.70 -15.16
C THR A 14 12.97 1.77 -15.54
N ALA A 15 13.04 2.28 -16.78
CA ALA A 15 12.10 3.28 -17.28
C ALA A 15 10.65 2.77 -17.36
N LYS A 16 10.44 1.47 -17.56
CA LYS A 16 9.10 0.86 -17.52
C LYS A 16 8.45 1.00 -16.13
N GLN A 17 9.21 0.93 -15.06
CA GLN A 17 8.68 1.08 -13.69
C GLN A 17 8.32 2.54 -13.36
N LEU A 18 8.94 3.49 -14.06
CA LEU A 18 8.62 4.92 -13.97
C LEU A 18 7.46 5.34 -14.88
N SER A 19 6.77 4.39 -15.53
CA SER A 19 5.67 4.67 -16.47
C SER A 19 4.56 5.54 -15.87
N VAL A 20 4.24 5.33 -14.59
CA VAL A 20 3.24 6.14 -13.88
C VAL A 20 3.72 7.57 -13.70
N LEU A 21 5.00 7.76 -13.33
CA LEU A 21 5.61 9.10 -13.20
C LEU A 21 5.61 9.83 -14.53
N PHE A 22 6.04 9.18 -15.62
CA PHE A 22 6.01 9.79 -16.95
C PHE A 22 4.59 10.11 -17.40
N GLY A 23 3.62 9.21 -17.12
CA GLY A 23 2.22 9.46 -17.39
C GLY A 23 1.65 10.64 -16.62
N LEU A 24 2.08 10.82 -15.36
CA LEU A 24 1.72 11.95 -14.51
C LEU A 24 2.30 13.26 -15.06
N VAL A 25 3.57 13.28 -15.48
CA VAL A 25 4.22 14.44 -16.08
C VAL A 25 3.51 14.84 -17.38
N VAL A 26 3.24 13.89 -18.29
CA VAL A 26 2.52 14.15 -19.53
C VAL A 26 1.11 14.66 -19.24
N GLY A 27 0.39 14.02 -18.31
CA GLY A 27 -0.96 14.45 -17.92
C GLY A 27 -0.97 15.86 -17.34
N TYR A 28 0.03 16.22 -16.54
CA TYR A 28 0.17 17.55 -15.96
C TYR A 28 0.47 18.60 -17.04
N VAL A 29 1.39 18.32 -17.97
CA VAL A 29 1.69 19.21 -19.09
C VAL A 29 0.44 19.46 -19.95
N VAL A 30 -0.32 18.42 -20.26
CA VAL A 30 -1.60 18.55 -20.99
C VAL A 30 -2.60 19.38 -20.21
N ALA A 31 -2.70 19.17 -18.90
CA ALA A 31 -3.59 19.97 -18.04
C ALA A 31 -3.21 21.45 -18.00
N ILE A 32 -1.91 21.77 -17.99
CA ILE A 32 -1.40 23.15 -18.10
C ILE A 32 -1.82 23.74 -19.45
N ALA A 33 -1.61 23.02 -20.55
CA ALA A 33 -1.97 23.48 -21.88
C ALA A 33 -3.48 23.72 -22.04
N MET A 34 -4.30 22.97 -21.30
CA MET A 34 -5.75 23.14 -21.26
C MET A 34 -6.22 24.23 -20.28
N GLY A 35 -5.33 24.89 -19.56
CA GLY A 35 -5.68 25.91 -18.56
C GLY A 35 -6.45 25.35 -17.34
N LYS A 36 -6.24 24.08 -17.00
CA LYS A 36 -6.92 23.39 -15.88
C LYS A 36 -6.11 23.36 -14.59
N VAL A 37 -4.91 23.94 -14.60
CA VAL A 37 -4.02 23.98 -13.45
C VAL A 37 -4.12 25.35 -12.79
N ASP A 38 -4.35 25.37 -11.49
CA ASP A 38 -4.34 26.60 -10.70
C ASP A 38 -2.93 26.82 -10.12
N PHE A 39 -2.33 27.94 -10.52
CA PHE A 39 -1.01 28.34 -10.04
C PHE A 39 -1.07 29.37 -8.91
N SER A 40 -2.24 29.69 -8.38
CA SER A 40 -2.40 30.69 -7.32
C SER A 40 -1.62 30.35 -6.06
N GLY A 41 -1.52 29.05 -5.72
CA GLY A 41 -0.77 28.56 -4.57
C GLY A 41 0.74 28.80 -4.66
N PHE A 42 1.30 29.08 -5.86
CA PHE A 42 2.72 29.37 -6.02
C PHE A 42 3.09 30.81 -5.66
N ALA A 43 2.12 31.73 -5.60
CA ALA A 43 2.38 33.16 -5.40
C ALA A 43 2.92 33.48 -3.98
N ASP A 44 2.48 32.72 -2.97
CA ASP A 44 2.81 32.95 -1.56
C ASP A 44 3.75 31.90 -0.97
N LEU A 45 4.43 31.11 -1.82
CA LEU A 45 5.30 30.03 -1.34
C LEU A 45 6.56 30.56 -0.67
N GLN A 46 6.81 30.07 0.53
CA GLN A 46 8.11 30.18 1.17
C GLN A 46 9.12 29.27 0.47
N ILE A 47 10.38 29.71 0.38
CA ILE A 47 11.44 28.89 -0.23
C ILE A 47 11.67 27.61 0.58
N VAL A 48 11.59 27.72 1.90
CA VAL A 48 11.77 26.61 2.85
C VAL A 48 10.68 26.67 3.90
N SER A 49 10.08 25.52 4.21
CA SER A 49 9.10 25.39 5.27
C SER A 49 9.51 24.25 6.21
N VAL A 50 9.37 24.49 7.50
CA VAL A 50 9.63 23.48 8.53
C VAL A 50 8.33 22.72 8.83
N PRO A 51 8.35 21.39 8.86
CA PRO A 51 7.17 20.59 9.22
C PRO A 51 6.64 20.97 10.61
N ARG A 52 5.33 21.12 10.72
CA ARG A 52 4.68 21.39 12.02
C ARG A 52 4.48 20.07 12.76
N ILE A 53 4.93 20.01 14.03
CA ILE A 53 4.65 18.88 14.89
C ILE A 53 3.23 19.06 15.44
N MET A 54 2.43 17.99 15.41
CA MET A 54 1.05 17.95 15.89
C MET A 54 0.16 19.03 15.25
N PRO A 55 0.02 19.06 13.91
CA PRO A 55 -0.80 20.06 13.22
C PRO A 55 -2.29 19.94 13.57
N PHE A 56 -2.71 18.78 14.07
CA PHE A 56 -4.06 18.48 14.53
C PHE A 56 -4.06 18.18 16.03
N LYS A 57 -5.14 18.54 16.71
CA LYS A 57 -5.34 18.17 18.10
C LYS A 57 -5.53 16.66 18.20
N PRO A 58 -4.75 15.95 19.03
CA PRO A 58 -4.93 14.51 19.19
C PRO A 58 -6.26 14.21 19.89
N GLU A 59 -7.03 13.32 19.29
CA GLU A 59 -8.26 12.79 19.86
C GLU A 59 -8.12 11.27 20.01
N PHE A 60 -8.61 10.74 21.11
CA PHE A 60 -8.53 9.31 21.42
C PHE A 60 -9.91 8.69 21.31
N ASP A 61 -10.23 8.16 20.12
CA ASP A 61 -11.44 7.39 19.89
C ASP A 61 -11.14 5.89 19.91
N PRO A 62 -11.75 5.12 20.83
CA PRO A 62 -11.49 3.68 20.94
C PRO A 62 -11.79 2.90 19.67
N GLY A 63 -12.83 3.29 18.92
CA GLY A 63 -13.20 2.63 17.68
C GLY A 63 -12.16 2.84 16.59
N ALA A 64 -11.67 4.08 16.43
CA ALA A 64 -10.61 4.40 15.50
C ALA A 64 -9.31 3.67 15.87
N ILE A 65 -8.95 3.60 17.16
CA ILE A 65 -7.75 2.90 17.63
C ILE A 65 -7.81 1.41 17.30
N ILE A 66 -8.94 0.75 17.56
CA ILE A 66 -9.11 -0.69 17.27
C ILE A 66 -9.11 -0.92 15.76
N SER A 67 -9.81 -0.10 14.99
CA SER A 67 -9.87 -0.21 13.53
C SER A 67 -8.48 -0.05 12.90
N LEU A 68 -7.73 0.98 13.29
CA LEU A 68 -6.36 1.19 12.83
C LEU A 68 -5.42 0.08 13.32
N GLY A 69 -5.61 -0.43 14.54
CA GLY A 69 -4.86 -1.57 15.07
C GLY A 69 -5.03 -2.82 14.22
N LEU A 70 -6.27 -3.14 13.81
CA LEU A 70 -6.54 -4.26 12.90
C LEU A 70 -5.88 -4.05 11.53
N LEU A 71 -6.00 -2.85 10.97
CA LEU A 71 -5.32 -2.51 9.71
C LEU A 71 -3.80 -2.66 9.83
N TYR A 72 -3.23 -2.28 10.97
CA TYR A 72 -1.81 -2.40 11.22
C TYR A 72 -1.35 -3.87 11.32
N VAL A 73 -2.18 -4.76 11.87
CA VAL A 73 -1.91 -6.21 11.85
C VAL A 73 -1.88 -6.72 10.41
N VAL A 74 -2.82 -6.30 9.57
CA VAL A 74 -2.83 -6.65 8.14
C VAL A 74 -1.58 -6.12 7.43
N SER A 75 -1.23 -4.84 7.64
CA SER A 75 -0.01 -4.24 7.10
C SER A 75 1.26 -4.98 7.55
N SER A 76 1.30 -5.47 8.81
CA SER A 76 2.42 -6.27 9.30
C SER A 76 2.58 -7.58 8.52
N VAL A 77 1.50 -8.23 8.12
CA VAL A 77 1.54 -9.43 7.25
C VAL A 77 2.06 -9.08 5.86
N GLU A 78 1.66 -7.93 5.30
CA GLU A 78 2.19 -7.42 4.04
C GLU A 78 3.70 -7.17 4.14
N VAL A 79 4.17 -6.50 5.19
CA VAL A 79 5.61 -6.26 5.45
C VAL A 79 6.39 -7.56 5.55
N LEU A 80 5.81 -8.62 6.13
CA LEU A 80 6.40 -9.97 6.16
C LEU A 80 6.62 -10.51 4.74
N GLY A 81 5.59 -10.46 3.90
CA GLY A 81 5.62 -10.90 2.51
C GLY A 81 6.66 -10.13 1.70
N ASP A 82 6.64 -8.81 1.78
CA ASP A 82 7.55 -7.91 1.08
C ASP A 82 9.01 -8.13 1.52
N THR A 83 9.26 -8.31 2.82
CA THR A 83 10.59 -8.61 3.36
C THR A 83 11.11 -9.93 2.83
N ALA A 84 10.26 -10.96 2.79
CA ALA A 84 10.61 -12.27 2.24
C ALA A 84 10.93 -12.19 0.74
N ALA A 85 10.08 -11.52 -0.04
CA ALA A 85 10.29 -11.33 -1.46
C ALA A 85 11.55 -10.49 -1.75
N LEU A 86 11.76 -9.40 -1.02
CA LEU A 86 12.91 -8.52 -1.18
C LEU A 86 14.25 -9.23 -0.89
N THR A 87 14.31 -9.99 0.20
CA THR A 87 15.52 -10.75 0.57
C THR A 87 15.79 -11.89 -0.40
N LYS A 88 14.73 -12.57 -0.89
CA LYS A 88 14.87 -13.62 -1.91
C LYS A 88 15.41 -13.05 -3.23
N VAL A 89 14.88 -11.92 -3.67
CA VAL A 89 15.26 -11.28 -4.94
C VAL A 89 16.63 -10.58 -4.84
N GLY A 90 16.89 -9.88 -3.75
CA GLY A 90 18.10 -9.07 -3.56
C GLY A 90 19.30 -9.87 -3.07
N LEU A 91 19.09 -10.78 -2.10
CA LEU A 91 20.14 -11.52 -1.39
C LEU A 91 20.14 -13.03 -1.67
N ASN A 92 19.19 -13.53 -2.45
CA ASN A 92 19.00 -14.94 -2.80
C ASN A 92 18.91 -15.88 -1.57
N ARG A 93 18.24 -15.41 -0.51
CA ARG A 93 17.96 -16.16 0.72
C ARG A 93 16.63 -15.72 1.34
N LEU A 94 16.15 -16.48 2.30
CA LEU A 94 15.02 -16.05 3.13
C LEU A 94 15.49 -15.05 4.21
N PRO A 95 14.59 -14.18 4.71
CA PRO A 95 14.92 -13.28 5.80
C PRO A 95 15.12 -14.06 7.11
N THR A 96 15.95 -13.53 7.97
CA THR A 96 16.07 -14.01 9.35
C THR A 96 14.93 -13.44 10.19
N GLU A 97 14.61 -14.10 11.30
CA GLU A 97 13.59 -13.62 12.25
C GLU A 97 13.87 -12.18 12.71
N ARG A 98 15.14 -11.84 12.93
CA ARG A 98 15.55 -10.50 13.34
C ARG A 98 15.32 -9.46 12.24
N GLU A 99 15.51 -9.80 10.98
CA GLU A 99 15.24 -8.90 9.84
C GLU A 99 13.73 -8.67 9.72
N THR A 100 12.94 -9.71 9.84
CA THR A 100 11.49 -9.66 9.78
C THR A 100 10.90 -8.85 10.94
N ALA A 101 11.32 -9.14 12.17
CA ALA A 101 10.91 -8.39 13.34
C ALA A 101 11.35 -6.91 13.25
N GLY A 102 12.55 -6.67 12.74
CA GLY A 102 13.07 -5.32 12.50
C GLY A 102 12.29 -4.54 11.45
N ALA A 103 11.84 -5.20 10.39
CA ALA A 103 11.01 -4.58 9.35
C ALA A 103 9.65 -4.13 9.91
N ILE A 104 8.94 -5.00 10.64
CA ILE A 104 7.66 -4.66 11.27
C ILE A 104 7.82 -3.56 12.32
N ALA A 105 8.84 -3.67 13.17
CA ALA A 105 9.09 -2.67 14.21
C ALA A 105 9.48 -1.31 13.59
N GLY A 106 10.26 -1.31 12.50
CA GLY A 106 10.63 -0.11 11.76
C GLY A 106 9.42 0.57 11.12
N ASP A 107 8.55 -0.21 10.49
CA ASP A 107 7.31 0.26 9.88
C ASP A 107 6.39 0.91 10.92
N GLY A 108 6.18 0.26 12.06
CA GLY A 108 5.38 0.79 13.16
C GLY A 108 5.95 2.05 13.79
N LEU A 109 7.26 2.07 13.99
CA LEU A 109 7.92 3.23 14.58
C LEU A 109 7.81 4.44 13.64
N ILE A 110 8.08 4.27 12.35
CA ILE A 110 8.02 5.38 11.40
C ILE A 110 6.58 5.83 11.14
N SER A 111 5.61 4.92 11.14
CA SER A 111 4.18 5.25 11.08
C SER A 111 3.73 6.07 12.29
N SER A 112 4.23 5.76 13.48
CA SER A 112 3.98 6.54 14.69
C SER A 112 4.59 7.94 14.60
N VAL A 113 5.83 8.04 14.09
CA VAL A 113 6.50 9.33 13.86
C VAL A 113 5.75 10.13 12.80
N SER A 114 5.29 9.50 11.71
CA SER A 114 4.52 10.18 10.66
C SER A 114 3.21 10.77 11.19
N GLY A 115 2.54 10.06 12.10
CA GLY A 115 1.34 10.56 12.79
C GLY A 115 1.60 11.84 13.62
N LEU A 116 2.79 12.00 14.22
CA LEU A 116 3.15 13.24 14.91
C LEU A 116 3.24 14.45 13.97
N PHE A 117 3.51 14.23 12.69
CA PHE A 117 3.51 15.27 11.67
C PHE A 117 2.17 15.39 10.92
N GLY A 118 1.13 14.68 11.37
CA GLY A 118 -0.19 14.68 10.74
C GLY A 118 -0.22 13.96 9.39
N CYS A 119 0.75 13.09 9.12
CA CYS A 119 0.79 12.24 7.93
C CYS A 119 0.07 10.92 8.17
N LEU A 120 -0.32 10.26 7.08
CA LEU A 120 -0.91 8.93 7.13
C LEU A 120 0.12 7.88 7.57
N PRO A 121 -0.33 6.76 8.15
CA PRO A 121 0.54 5.61 8.39
C PRO A 121 1.23 5.15 7.11
N LEU A 122 2.44 4.64 7.25
CA LEU A 122 3.25 4.13 6.16
C LEU A 122 3.13 2.61 6.09
N THR A 123 3.42 2.04 4.94
CA THR A 123 3.62 0.61 4.72
C THR A 123 4.76 0.40 3.73
N SER A 124 5.24 -0.82 3.61
CA SER A 124 6.26 -1.17 2.62
C SER A 124 5.75 -0.94 1.20
N PHE A 125 6.63 -0.55 0.29
CA PHE A 125 6.28 -0.31 -1.11
C PHE A 125 6.75 -1.48 -1.97
N ALA A 126 5.87 -2.47 -2.16
CA ALA A 126 6.13 -3.74 -2.84
C ALA A 126 6.73 -3.58 -4.26
N GLN A 127 6.38 -2.51 -4.98
CA GLN A 127 6.92 -2.24 -6.32
C GLN A 127 8.44 -2.05 -6.33
N ASN A 128 9.05 -1.65 -5.22
CA ASN A 128 10.50 -1.56 -5.09
C ASN A 128 11.20 -2.92 -5.18
N ILE A 129 10.50 -4.02 -4.88
CA ILE A 129 11.01 -5.38 -5.04
C ILE A 129 11.37 -5.63 -6.51
N GLY A 130 10.48 -5.22 -7.42
CA GLY A 130 10.74 -5.29 -8.87
C GLY A 130 11.93 -4.43 -9.30
N LEU A 131 12.11 -3.25 -8.69
CA LEU A 131 13.26 -2.40 -8.95
C LEU A 131 14.58 -3.06 -8.50
N VAL A 132 14.58 -3.66 -7.31
CA VAL A 132 15.73 -4.40 -6.79
C VAL A 132 16.01 -5.66 -7.64
N ALA A 133 14.95 -6.34 -8.11
CA ALA A 133 15.10 -7.49 -9.03
C ALA A 133 15.90 -7.14 -10.28
N MET A 134 15.66 -5.96 -10.83
CA MET A 134 16.29 -5.48 -12.06
C MET A 134 17.68 -4.88 -11.84
N THR A 135 17.82 -4.04 -10.81
CA THR A 135 19.05 -3.27 -10.56
C THR A 135 20.06 -4.05 -9.73
N LYS A 136 19.60 -5.03 -8.94
CA LYS A 136 20.39 -5.75 -7.94
C LYS A 136 21.07 -4.84 -6.90
N VAL A 137 20.57 -3.63 -6.73
CA VAL A 137 21.09 -2.66 -5.75
C VAL A 137 20.49 -2.97 -4.39
N VAL A 138 21.27 -3.55 -3.50
CA VAL A 138 20.90 -3.91 -2.11
C VAL A 138 21.71 -3.13 -1.07
N ASN A 139 22.47 -2.13 -1.49
CA ASN A 139 23.35 -1.39 -0.60
C ASN A 139 22.54 -0.42 0.29
N ARG A 140 22.64 -0.61 1.61
CA ARG A 140 21.97 0.22 2.62
C ARG A 140 22.25 1.73 2.46
N LYS A 141 23.49 2.10 2.07
CA LYS A 141 23.85 3.51 1.89
C LYS A 141 23.08 4.16 0.75
N VAL A 142 22.80 3.40 -0.33
CA VAL A 142 22.00 3.90 -1.46
C VAL A 142 20.56 4.15 -1.02
N ILE A 143 19.97 3.22 -0.27
CA ILE A 143 18.60 3.39 0.25
C ILE A 143 18.52 4.57 1.23
N LEU A 144 19.50 4.67 2.15
CA LEU A 144 19.56 5.81 3.08
C LEU A 144 19.73 7.16 2.37
N SER A 145 20.54 7.21 1.30
CA SER A 145 20.67 8.45 0.51
C SER A 145 19.36 8.85 -0.17
N GLY A 146 18.60 7.86 -0.68
CA GLY A 146 17.26 8.10 -1.21
C GLY A 146 16.30 8.67 -0.16
N GLY A 147 16.27 8.08 1.04
CA GLY A 147 15.50 8.59 2.15
C GLY A 147 15.90 10.02 2.56
N LEU A 148 17.20 10.30 2.60
CA LEU A 148 17.71 11.65 2.90
C LEU A 148 17.26 12.67 1.85
N ILE A 149 17.30 12.32 0.57
CA ILE A 149 16.82 13.18 -0.52
C ILE A 149 15.33 13.51 -0.33
N LEU A 150 14.50 12.51 0.04
CA LEU A 150 13.07 12.72 0.31
C LEU A 150 12.86 13.65 1.52
N ILE A 151 13.63 13.47 2.58
CA ILE A 151 13.58 14.37 3.76
C ILE A 151 13.94 15.80 3.34
N LEU A 152 15.01 15.99 2.59
CA LEU A 152 15.41 17.33 2.11
C LEU A 152 14.34 17.93 1.18
N ALA A 153 13.75 17.13 0.30
CA ALA A 153 12.67 17.56 -0.59
C ALA A 153 11.43 18.01 0.19
N SER A 154 11.14 17.42 1.36
CA SER A 154 10.00 17.79 2.18
C SER A 154 10.07 19.21 2.76
N PHE A 155 11.26 19.80 2.85
CA PHE A 155 11.44 21.20 3.29
C PHE A 155 11.15 22.22 2.17
N VAL A 156 10.91 21.77 0.95
CA VAL A 156 10.67 22.64 -0.23
C VAL A 156 9.18 22.63 -0.58
N PRO A 157 8.39 23.63 -0.12
CA PRO A 157 6.93 23.67 -0.36
C PRO A 157 6.55 23.66 -1.84
N ALA A 158 7.40 24.17 -2.72
CA ALA A 158 7.14 24.16 -4.15
C ALA A 158 6.95 22.75 -4.72
N ILE A 159 7.62 21.73 -4.16
CA ILE A 159 7.44 20.34 -4.58
C ILE A 159 6.04 19.85 -4.21
N ALA A 160 5.58 20.15 -3.00
CA ALA A 160 4.24 19.83 -2.55
C ALA A 160 3.17 20.54 -3.37
N GLU A 161 3.40 21.83 -3.69
CA GLU A 161 2.45 22.63 -4.47
C GLU A 161 2.30 22.14 -5.91
N VAL A 162 3.36 21.61 -6.53
CA VAL A 162 3.25 20.93 -7.83
C VAL A 162 2.24 19.78 -7.77
N PHE A 163 2.25 18.98 -6.69
CA PHE A 163 1.28 17.90 -6.54
C PHE A 163 -0.13 18.40 -6.20
N ASN A 164 -0.25 19.45 -5.37
CA ASN A 164 -1.54 20.04 -5.00
C ASN A 164 -2.26 20.69 -6.19
N SER A 165 -1.48 21.32 -7.09
CA SER A 165 -2.01 21.96 -8.30
C SER A 165 -2.44 20.98 -9.39
N MET A 166 -2.17 19.67 -9.21
CA MET A 166 -2.55 18.65 -10.20
C MET A 166 -4.04 18.43 -10.23
N PRO A 167 -4.71 18.51 -11.39
CA PRO A 167 -6.12 18.19 -11.51
C PRO A 167 -6.42 16.74 -11.12
N GLN A 168 -7.56 16.52 -10.45
CA GLN A 168 -8.03 15.19 -10.03
C GLN A 168 -8.10 14.19 -11.18
N ALA A 169 -8.40 14.65 -12.40
CA ALA A 169 -8.43 13.80 -13.59
C ALA A 169 -7.04 13.22 -13.94
N VAL A 170 -5.96 13.98 -13.72
CA VAL A 170 -4.59 13.51 -13.94
C VAL A 170 -4.21 12.48 -12.87
N LEU A 171 -4.44 12.83 -11.60
CA LEU A 171 -4.19 11.94 -10.47
C LEU A 171 -4.99 10.64 -10.59
N GLY A 172 -6.30 10.72 -10.87
CA GLY A 172 -7.16 9.55 -11.02
C GLY A 172 -6.72 8.61 -12.13
N GLY A 173 -6.28 9.14 -13.28
CA GLY A 173 -5.75 8.33 -14.37
C GLY A 173 -4.48 7.56 -14.01
N CYS A 174 -3.61 8.15 -13.20
CA CYS A 174 -2.40 7.50 -12.68
C CYS A 174 -2.71 6.50 -11.56
N THR A 175 -3.66 6.87 -10.68
CA THR A 175 -4.10 6.05 -9.54
C THR A 175 -4.69 4.72 -10.00
N ILE A 176 -5.46 4.70 -11.09
CA ILE A 176 -5.99 3.44 -11.67
C ILE A 176 -4.83 2.48 -12.01
N MET A 177 -3.75 2.97 -12.60
CA MET A 177 -2.58 2.13 -12.90
C MET A 177 -1.88 1.63 -11.65
N MET A 178 -1.76 2.48 -10.62
CA MET A 178 -1.14 2.10 -9.35
C MET A 178 -1.96 1.01 -8.64
N PHE A 179 -3.26 1.19 -8.51
CA PHE A 179 -4.13 0.18 -7.90
C PHE A 179 -4.20 -1.11 -8.71
N GLY A 180 -4.16 -1.02 -10.06
CA GLY A 180 -4.04 -2.20 -10.90
C GLY A 180 -2.78 -3.02 -10.60
N ASN A 181 -1.64 -2.37 -10.38
CA ASN A 181 -0.41 -3.04 -9.99
C ASN A 181 -0.50 -3.66 -8.59
N ILE A 182 -1.15 -2.99 -7.63
CA ILE A 182 -1.37 -3.51 -6.27
C ILE A 182 -2.24 -4.77 -6.32
N ILE A 183 -3.34 -4.75 -7.08
CA ILE A 183 -4.21 -5.93 -7.27
C ILE A 183 -3.41 -7.08 -7.87
N LEU A 184 -2.58 -6.80 -8.88
CA LEU A 184 -1.75 -7.83 -9.52
C LEU A 184 -0.72 -8.42 -8.53
N SER A 185 -0.12 -7.59 -7.69
CA SER A 185 0.77 -8.06 -6.62
C SER A 185 0.05 -8.97 -5.63
N GLY A 186 -1.18 -8.65 -5.25
CA GLY A 186 -2.01 -9.53 -4.42
C GLY A 186 -2.27 -10.89 -5.06
N PHE A 187 -2.59 -10.92 -6.35
CA PHE A 187 -2.73 -12.19 -7.09
C PHE A 187 -1.43 -12.97 -7.19
N GLN A 188 -0.29 -12.30 -7.33
CA GLN A 188 1.02 -12.96 -7.32
C GLN A 188 1.32 -13.61 -5.96
N MET A 189 1.01 -12.95 -4.86
CA MET A 189 1.16 -13.51 -3.51
C MET A 189 0.28 -14.76 -3.32
N ILE A 190 -0.97 -14.74 -3.79
CA ILE A 190 -1.86 -15.91 -3.76
C ILE A 190 -1.28 -17.05 -4.61
N ALA A 191 -0.75 -16.75 -5.79
CA ALA A 191 -0.14 -17.74 -6.67
C ALA A 191 1.13 -18.35 -6.08
N GLU A 192 1.95 -17.56 -5.39
CA GLU A 192 3.15 -18.03 -4.69
C GLU A 192 2.82 -18.92 -3.49
N ALA A 193 1.70 -18.66 -2.80
CA ALA A 193 1.20 -19.52 -1.73
C ALA A 193 0.71 -20.89 -2.25
N GLY A 194 0.50 -21.02 -3.56
CA GLY A 194 -0.01 -22.22 -4.22
C GLY A 194 -1.52 -22.26 -4.33
N PHE A 195 -2.02 -22.68 -5.48
CA PHE A 195 -3.45 -22.84 -5.74
C PHE A 195 -3.98 -24.19 -5.23
N THR A 196 -3.78 -24.44 -3.94
CA THR A 196 -4.36 -25.60 -3.29
C THR A 196 -5.84 -25.36 -3.05
N GLN A 197 -6.64 -26.43 -2.93
CA GLN A 197 -8.09 -26.32 -2.69
C GLN A 197 -8.38 -25.49 -1.42
N ARG A 198 -7.56 -25.67 -0.38
CA ARG A 198 -7.63 -24.91 0.86
C ARG A 198 -7.38 -23.42 0.65
N ASN A 199 -6.27 -23.07 -0.01
CA ASN A 199 -5.87 -21.68 -0.23
C ASN A 199 -6.86 -20.94 -1.16
N ILE A 200 -7.36 -21.64 -2.21
CA ILE A 200 -8.41 -21.10 -3.09
C ILE A 200 -9.68 -20.80 -2.29
N THR A 201 -10.12 -21.74 -1.42
CA THR A 201 -11.32 -21.55 -0.61
C THR A 201 -11.17 -20.37 0.35
N ILE A 202 -10.01 -20.27 1.04
CA ILE A 202 -9.73 -19.14 1.94
C ILE A 202 -9.75 -17.81 1.16
N ALA A 203 -9.02 -17.72 0.06
CA ALA A 203 -8.93 -16.50 -0.72
C ALA A 203 -10.30 -16.10 -1.31
N ALA A 204 -11.03 -17.04 -1.90
CA ALA A 204 -12.32 -16.78 -2.52
C ALA A 204 -13.35 -16.30 -1.51
N LEU A 205 -13.51 -17.01 -0.37
CA LEU A 205 -14.50 -16.64 0.64
C LEU A 205 -14.14 -15.34 1.37
N SER A 206 -12.88 -15.15 1.72
CA SER A 206 -12.46 -13.93 2.43
C SER A 206 -12.62 -12.68 1.57
N LEU A 207 -12.24 -12.74 0.29
CA LEU A 207 -12.42 -11.62 -0.64
C LEU A 207 -13.90 -11.35 -0.92
N THR A 208 -14.68 -12.39 -1.19
CA THR A 208 -16.11 -12.25 -1.51
C THR A 208 -16.89 -11.70 -0.31
N ILE A 209 -16.68 -12.23 0.88
CA ILE A 209 -17.35 -11.77 2.10
C ILE A 209 -16.87 -10.36 2.46
N GLY A 210 -15.56 -10.09 2.38
CA GLY A 210 -15.01 -8.78 2.67
C GLY A 210 -15.59 -7.68 1.78
N ILE A 211 -15.59 -7.90 0.48
CA ILE A 211 -16.16 -6.95 -0.49
C ILE A 211 -17.69 -6.88 -0.33
N GLY A 212 -18.36 -8.04 -0.21
CA GLY A 212 -19.81 -8.12 -0.12
C GLY A 212 -20.38 -7.36 1.08
N PHE A 213 -19.77 -7.47 2.24
CA PHE A 213 -20.25 -6.80 3.46
C PHE A 213 -20.10 -5.28 3.39
N THR A 214 -19.09 -4.76 2.71
CA THR A 214 -18.97 -3.30 2.50
C THR A 214 -19.92 -2.75 1.46
N GLN A 215 -20.40 -3.57 0.53
CA GLN A 215 -21.44 -3.15 -0.42
C GLN A 215 -22.85 -3.10 0.23
N VAL A 216 -23.06 -3.83 1.31
CA VAL A 216 -24.34 -3.91 2.03
C VAL A 216 -24.09 -3.55 3.50
N SER A 217 -23.79 -2.27 3.75
CA SER A 217 -23.49 -1.73 5.08
C SER A 217 -24.60 -1.96 6.12
N ASP A 218 -25.85 -2.12 5.66
CA ASP A 218 -27.03 -2.36 6.51
C ASP A 218 -26.96 -3.68 7.31
N ILE A 219 -26.11 -4.61 6.91
CA ILE A 219 -25.86 -5.85 7.66
C ILE A 219 -25.43 -5.54 9.10
N PHE A 220 -24.70 -4.46 9.30
CA PHE A 220 -24.13 -4.10 10.60
C PHE A 220 -25.04 -3.24 11.48
N VAL A 221 -26.22 -2.80 10.99
CA VAL A 221 -27.13 -1.86 11.71
C VAL A 221 -27.53 -2.35 13.10
N HIS A 222 -27.67 -3.65 13.28
CA HIS A 222 -28.07 -4.24 14.57
C HIS A 222 -26.88 -4.61 15.49
N PHE A 223 -25.64 -4.37 15.05
CA PHE A 223 -24.46 -4.63 15.86
C PHE A 223 -24.11 -3.42 16.75
N PRO A 224 -23.35 -3.62 17.84
CA PRO A 224 -22.88 -2.52 18.66
C PRO A 224 -22.13 -1.45 17.83
N ALA A 225 -22.23 -0.18 18.23
CA ALA A 225 -21.63 0.93 17.49
C ALA A 225 -20.13 0.76 17.20
N LEU A 226 -19.38 0.23 18.15
CA LEU A 226 -17.97 -0.09 17.98
C LEU A 226 -17.72 -1.09 16.83
N PHE A 227 -18.58 -2.11 16.74
CA PHE A 227 -18.47 -3.14 15.70
C PHE A 227 -18.80 -2.57 14.32
N GLN A 228 -19.84 -1.71 14.24
CA GLN A 228 -20.17 -0.99 13.01
C GLN A 228 -18.99 -0.13 12.54
N GLN A 229 -18.39 0.62 13.44
CA GLN A 229 -17.26 1.50 13.13
C GLN A 229 -16.04 0.75 12.59
N ILE A 230 -15.79 -0.46 13.08
CA ILE A 230 -14.65 -1.29 12.65
C ILE A 230 -14.91 -1.97 11.31
N PHE A 231 -16.11 -2.54 11.10
CA PHE A 231 -16.35 -3.47 10.01
C PHE A 231 -17.24 -2.93 8.88
N ALA A 232 -18.16 -1.98 9.15
CA ALA A 232 -19.16 -1.57 8.16
C ALA A 232 -18.55 -0.88 6.92
N SER A 233 -17.42 -0.19 7.07
CA SER A 233 -16.75 0.51 5.97
C SER A 233 -15.36 -0.02 5.63
N ASN A 234 -14.95 -1.15 6.26
CA ASN A 234 -13.59 -1.66 6.15
C ASN A 234 -13.56 -3.10 5.62
N CYS A 235 -13.57 -3.24 4.27
CA CYS A 235 -13.52 -4.54 3.61
C CYS A 235 -12.25 -5.35 3.98
N ILE A 236 -11.14 -4.67 4.24
CA ILE A 236 -9.86 -5.32 4.57
C ILE A 236 -9.96 -5.99 5.92
N ALA A 237 -10.53 -5.32 6.94
CA ALA A 237 -10.72 -5.89 8.26
C ALA A 237 -11.65 -7.12 8.22
N VAL A 238 -12.75 -7.04 7.46
CA VAL A 238 -13.67 -8.18 7.29
C VAL A 238 -12.97 -9.34 6.58
N ALA A 239 -12.31 -9.08 5.45
CA ALA A 239 -11.60 -10.09 4.68
C ALA A 239 -10.50 -10.77 5.51
N PHE A 240 -9.74 -9.99 6.28
CA PHE A 240 -8.70 -10.50 7.16
C PHE A 240 -9.25 -11.43 8.24
N VAL A 241 -10.30 -11.01 8.95
CA VAL A 241 -10.92 -11.83 10.00
C VAL A 241 -11.48 -13.13 9.43
N VAL A 242 -12.14 -13.06 8.27
CA VAL A 242 -12.66 -14.26 7.59
C VAL A 242 -11.51 -15.19 7.16
N ALA A 243 -10.45 -14.63 6.57
CA ALA A 243 -9.28 -15.41 6.16
C ALA A 243 -8.61 -16.09 7.36
N LEU A 244 -8.48 -15.37 8.47
CA LEU A 244 -7.91 -15.89 9.70
C LEU A 244 -8.76 -17.05 10.26
N ILE A 245 -10.07 -16.86 10.38
CA ILE A 245 -11.00 -17.90 10.86
C ILE A 245 -10.93 -19.13 9.95
N LEU A 246 -11.02 -18.95 8.63
CA LEU A 246 -10.95 -20.07 7.69
C LEU A 246 -9.59 -20.76 7.72
N SER A 247 -8.51 -20.01 7.91
CA SER A 247 -7.17 -20.60 8.05
C SER A 247 -7.02 -21.47 9.30
N LEU A 248 -7.75 -21.15 10.38
CA LEU A 248 -7.72 -21.93 11.63
C LEU A 248 -8.69 -23.12 11.59
N VAL A 249 -9.83 -22.98 10.90
CA VAL A 249 -10.92 -23.98 10.89
C VAL A 249 -10.72 -25.04 9.80
N LEU A 250 -10.22 -24.63 8.62
CA LEU A 250 -10.05 -25.56 7.52
C LEU A 250 -8.87 -26.51 7.79
N PRO A 251 -9.06 -27.81 7.57
CA PRO A 251 -8.03 -28.82 7.79
C PRO A 251 -6.78 -28.56 6.95
N SER A 252 -5.65 -29.07 7.38
CA SER A 252 -4.41 -29.01 6.61
C SER A 252 -4.54 -29.73 5.28
N GLU A 253 -3.67 -29.40 4.33
CA GLU A 253 -3.70 -29.93 2.96
C GLU A 253 -3.62 -31.45 2.92
N GLU A 254 -2.85 -32.06 3.82
CA GLU A 254 -2.72 -33.52 3.94
C GLU A 254 -4.07 -34.20 4.25
N HIS A 255 -4.92 -33.58 5.06
CA HIS A 255 -6.26 -34.08 5.35
C HIS A 255 -7.24 -33.88 4.19
N PHE A 256 -7.05 -32.82 3.37
CA PHE A 256 -7.87 -32.60 2.17
C PHE A 256 -7.58 -33.62 1.07
N LEU A 257 -6.34 -34.07 0.94
CA LEU A 257 -5.94 -35.08 -0.02
C LEU A 257 -6.40 -36.48 0.42
N ALA A 258 -6.26 -36.81 1.71
CA ALA A 258 -6.72 -38.07 2.27
C ALA A 258 -8.23 -38.28 2.13
N ALA A 259 -9.06 -37.25 2.35
CA ALA A 259 -10.52 -37.30 2.20
C ALA A 259 -11.00 -37.41 0.74
N ARG A 260 -10.12 -37.41 -0.23
CA ARG A 260 -10.44 -37.52 -1.66
C ARG A 260 -10.09 -38.91 -2.24
N GLU A 261 -9.37 -39.70 -1.47
CA GLU A 261 -9.01 -41.08 -1.83
C GLU A 261 -9.99 -42.13 -1.23
N ASP A 262 -10.89 -41.71 -0.34
CA ASP A 262 -12.06 -42.45 0.16
C ASP A 262 -13.33 -42.06 -0.67
#